data_32b78188bc7dae6a44b3ea41c02b10aa
#
_entry.id   32b78188bc7dae6a44b3ea41c02b10aa
#
_cell.length_a   1.000
_cell.length_b   1.000
_cell.length_c   1.000
_cell.angle_alpha   90.00
_cell.angle_beta   90.00
_cell.angle_gamma   90.00
#
_symmetry.space_group_name_H-M   'P 1'
#
loop_
_entity.id
_entity.type
_entity.pdbx_description
1 polymer ?
#
loop_
_entity_poly.entity_id
_entity_poly.type
_entity_poly.pdbx_seq_one_letter_code
_entity_poly.pdbx_strand_id
1 'polypeptide(L)'
;KVRPDLKIWTGGPEVSYDAPDVLRRLPEVTGVMKGEGELTFHALCEAYIQTEQEMTGYEIPDDVLAGIDGITFRDSNGEVVETPWRQPIDLSEVPFVYEHPEDFEHKIIYYETSRGCPFACSYCLSSIDKRLRFRSLDLIFRELQFFLDHKVPQVKFVDRTFNCKHDHALAIWKYLEEHDNGITNFHFEVSADLLNEEELEIITAMRPGLIQLEIGVQSTNPD
;
A
#
# COMPACT_ATOMS: atom_id res chain seq x y z
N LYS A 1 5.56 28.53 14.37
CA LYS A 1 6.67 27.62 13.98
C LYS A 1 7.41 27.20 15.26
N VAL A 2 7.19 25.96 15.70
CA VAL A 2 7.79 25.44 16.94
C VAL A 2 9.18 24.84 16.68
N ARG A 3 9.40 24.26 15.50
CA ARG A 3 10.65 23.61 15.09
C ARG A 3 10.98 23.95 13.63
N PRO A 4 11.64 25.09 13.37
CA PRO A 4 11.98 25.51 12.00
C PRO A 4 13.08 24.64 11.35
N ASP A 5 13.82 23.90 12.17
CA ASP A 5 14.88 22.99 11.79
C ASP A 5 14.39 21.60 11.35
N LEU A 6 13.10 21.31 11.57
CA LEU A 6 12.53 20.01 11.23
C LEU A 6 12.46 19.81 9.72
N LYS A 7 13.01 18.70 9.25
CA LYS A 7 12.90 18.27 7.85
C LYS A 7 11.55 17.58 7.64
N ILE A 8 10.76 18.08 6.70
CA ILE A 8 9.41 17.60 6.43
C ILE A 8 9.40 16.97 5.03
N TRP A 9 9.19 15.67 4.97
CA TRP A 9 8.94 14.92 3.75
C TRP A 9 7.46 14.55 3.66
N THR A 10 6.88 14.64 2.48
CA THR A 10 5.51 14.24 2.21
C THR A 10 5.48 13.25 1.05
N GLY A 11 4.38 12.50 0.91
CA GLY A 11 4.20 11.53 -0.16
C GLY A 11 2.74 11.18 -0.34
N GLY A 12 2.48 10.22 -1.21
CA GLY A 12 1.15 9.77 -1.53
C GLY A 12 0.56 10.44 -2.78
N PRO A 13 -0.61 9.98 -3.24
CA PRO A 13 -1.15 10.36 -4.55
C PRO A 13 -1.47 11.85 -4.69
N GLU A 14 -1.80 12.52 -3.60
CA GLU A 14 -2.16 13.95 -3.62
C GLU A 14 -0.98 14.86 -4.02
N VAL A 15 0.25 14.45 -3.77
CA VAL A 15 1.44 15.28 -3.98
C VAL A 15 2.43 14.69 -4.98
N SER A 16 2.28 13.44 -5.37
CA SER A 16 3.26 12.74 -6.21
C SER A 16 3.34 13.28 -7.64
N TYR A 17 2.22 13.71 -8.21
CA TYR A 17 2.12 14.04 -9.63
C TYR A 17 2.44 15.50 -9.95
N ASP A 18 2.33 16.39 -8.98
CA ASP A 18 2.65 17.81 -9.07
C ASP A 18 3.70 18.24 -8.04
N ALA A 19 4.60 17.34 -7.67
CA ALA A 19 5.59 17.51 -6.62
C ALA A 19 6.41 18.82 -6.71
N PRO A 20 6.87 19.27 -7.89
CA PRO A 20 7.52 20.57 -8.01
C PRO A 20 6.62 21.75 -7.61
N ASP A 21 5.33 21.72 -7.96
CA ASP A 21 4.38 22.78 -7.62
C ASP A 21 4.02 22.74 -6.12
N VAL A 22 3.95 21.55 -5.53
CA VAL A 22 3.80 21.39 -4.07
C VAL A 22 4.94 22.10 -3.35
N LEU A 23 6.19 21.87 -3.74
CA LEU A 23 7.34 22.52 -3.11
C LEU A 23 7.36 24.04 -3.32
N ARG A 24 6.94 24.53 -4.49
CA ARG A 24 6.84 25.98 -4.73
C ARG A 24 5.82 26.65 -3.82
N ARG A 25 4.69 25.97 -3.57
CA ARG A 25 3.59 26.48 -2.73
C ARG A 25 3.88 26.36 -1.24
N LEU A 26 4.64 25.34 -0.82
CA LEU A 26 4.88 24.99 0.59
C LEU A 26 6.38 25.05 0.91
N PRO A 27 6.91 26.24 1.21
CA PRO A 27 8.34 26.41 1.47
C PRO A 27 8.84 25.67 2.74
N GLU A 28 7.94 25.24 3.61
CA GLU A 28 8.25 24.46 4.81
C GLU A 28 8.54 22.99 4.50
N VAL A 29 8.10 22.48 3.35
CA VAL A 29 8.31 21.10 2.94
C VAL A 29 9.71 20.97 2.33
N THR A 30 10.49 20.03 2.86
CA THR A 30 11.86 19.72 2.40
C THR A 30 11.82 18.99 1.06
N GLY A 31 10.92 18.00 0.94
CA GLY A 31 10.78 17.23 -0.29
C GLY A 31 9.51 16.38 -0.34
N VAL A 32 9.27 15.85 -1.52
CA VAL A 32 8.13 14.99 -1.85
C VAL A 32 8.67 13.63 -2.31
N MET A 33 8.17 12.55 -1.72
CA MET A 33 8.37 11.18 -2.23
C MET A 33 7.27 10.87 -3.24
N LYS A 34 7.67 10.52 -4.47
CA LYS A 34 6.76 10.25 -5.59
C LYS A 34 6.47 8.76 -5.73
N GLY A 35 5.21 8.41 -5.99
CA GLY A 35 4.79 7.03 -6.22
C GLY A 35 4.79 6.18 -4.96
N GLU A 36 5.31 4.97 -5.08
CA GLU A 36 5.40 4.00 -3.97
C GLU A 36 6.51 4.41 -2.99
N GLY A 37 6.16 4.43 -1.71
CA GLY A 37 7.00 5.03 -0.68
C GLY A 37 8.05 4.09 -0.09
N GLU A 38 7.87 2.78 -0.15
CA GLU A 38 8.64 1.80 0.62
C GLU A 38 10.15 1.94 0.41
N LEU A 39 10.62 1.77 -0.82
CA LEU A 39 12.04 1.86 -1.16
C LEU A 39 12.57 3.30 -1.13
N THR A 40 11.74 4.29 -1.47
CA THR A 40 12.14 5.69 -1.44
C THR A 40 12.33 6.18 -0.01
N PHE A 41 11.40 5.84 0.88
CA PHE A 41 11.51 6.16 2.31
C PHE A 41 12.71 5.46 2.94
N HIS A 42 12.94 4.17 2.62
CA HIS A 42 14.11 3.44 3.09
C HIS A 42 15.41 4.14 2.68
N ALA A 43 15.56 4.49 1.40
CA ALA A 43 16.76 5.18 0.90
C ALA A 43 16.98 6.55 1.57
N LEU A 44 15.91 7.31 1.83
CA LEU A 44 15.99 8.56 2.58
C LEU A 44 16.45 8.34 4.02
N CYS A 45 15.89 7.34 4.71
CA CYS A 45 16.30 7.00 6.07
C CYS A 45 17.77 6.61 6.14
N GLU A 46 18.25 5.78 5.20
CA GLU A 46 19.66 5.42 5.11
C GLU A 46 20.56 6.65 4.91
N ALA A 47 20.18 7.55 3.99
CA ALA A 47 20.93 8.77 3.75
C ALA A 47 21.00 9.67 5.01
N TYR A 48 19.91 9.81 5.77
CA TYR A 48 19.92 10.54 7.04
C TYR A 48 20.82 9.87 8.08
N ILE A 49 20.75 8.55 8.24
CA ILE A 49 21.57 7.80 9.21
C ILE A 49 23.06 7.93 8.88
N GLN A 50 23.43 7.80 7.61
CA GLN A 50 24.82 7.94 7.16
C GLN A 50 25.33 9.37 7.39
N THR A 51 24.52 10.37 7.04
CA THR A 51 24.90 11.78 7.24
C THR A 51 25.08 12.13 8.73
N GLU A 52 24.23 11.59 9.62
CA GLU A 52 24.34 11.81 11.06
C GLU A 52 25.63 11.19 11.63
N GLN A 53 26.07 10.06 11.10
CA GLN A 53 27.31 9.38 11.53
C GLN A 53 28.57 10.09 11.05
N GLU A 54 28.54 10.71 9.87
CA GLU A 54 29.70 11.31 9.23
C GLU A 54 29.85 12.82 9.49
N MET A 55 28.75 13.53 9.76
CA MET A 55 28.69 14.98 9.85
C MET A 55 27.85 15.43 11.06
N THR A 56 28.23 16.55 11.66
CA THR A 56 27.46 17.18 12.74
C THR A 56 26.25 17.97 12.18
N GLY A 57 25.21 17.30 11.69
CA GLY A 57 24.00 17.97 11.21
C GLY A 57 23.07 17.04 10.43
N TYR A 58 21.79 17.40 10.36
CA TYR A 58 20.72 16.64 9.68
C TYR A 58 20.52 17.06 8.21
N GLU A 59 21.54 17.61 7.55
CA GLU A 59 21.44 18.04 6.15
C GLU A 59 22.12 17.05 5.23
N ILE A 60 21.32 16.30 4.47
CA ILE A 60 21.82 15.40 3.44
C ILE A 60 22.38 16.26 2.29
N PRO A 61 23.60 15.99 1.79
CA PRO A 61 24.17 16.68 0.64
C PRO A 61 23.29 16.56 -0.61
N ASP A 62 23.25 17.61 -1.43
CA ASP A 62 22.42 17.67 -2.64
C ASP A 62 22.72 16.56 -3.64
N ASP A 63 23.98 16.17 -3.78
CA ASP A 63 24.41 15.07 -4.66
C ASP A 63 23.95 13.69 -4.16
N VAL A 64 23.86 13.50 -2.84
CA VAL A 64 23.29 12.29 -2.24
C VAL A 64 21.78 12.23 -2.49
N LEU A 65 21.06 13.35 -2.28
CA LEU A 65 19.63 13.43 -2.60
C LEU A 65 19.36 13.21 -4.08
N ALA A 66 20.18 13.79 -4.96
CA ALA A 66 20.05 13.61 -6.42
C ALA A 66 20.27 12.16 -6.87
N GLY A 67 20.94 11.33 -6.05
CA GLY A 67 21.11 9.91 -6.28
C GLY A 67 19.92 9.04 -5.84
N ILE A 68 18.91 9.61 -5.18
CA ILE A 68 17.72 8.87 -4.70
C ILE A 68 16.60 9.00 -5.73
N ASP A 69 16.23 7.91 -6.39
CA ASP A 69 15.07 7.89 -7.27
C ASP A 69 13.75 8.07 -6.51
N GLY A 70 12.79 8.70 -7.16
CA GLY A 70 11.43 8.86 -6.66
C GLY A 70 11.25 10.03 -5.70
N ILE A 71 12.14 11.04 -5.72
CA ILE A 71 11.95 12.25 -4.92
C ILE A 71 11.94 13.53 -5.77
N THR A 72 11.33 14.55 -5.20
CA THR A 72 11.51 15.95 -5.59
C THR A 72 11.89 16.71 -4.33
N PHE A 73 12.97 17.48 -4.36
CA PHE A 73 13.49 18.15 -3.18
C PHE A 73 13.95 19.58 -3.49
N ARG A 74 14.19 20.36 -2.44
CA ARG A 74 14.78 21.69 -2.55
C ARG A 74 16.27 21.59 -2.21
N ASP A 75 17.12 21.99 -3.16
CA ASP A 75 18.56 21.99 -2.98
C ASP A 75 19.03 23.11 -2.05
N SER A 76 20.31 23.15 -1.76
CA SER A 76 20.96 24.15 -0.94
C SER A 76 20.87 25.60 -1.48
N ASN A 77 20.62 25.74 -2.77
CA ASN A 77 20.39 27.06 -3.43
C ASN A 77 18.93 27.48 -3.39
N GLY A 78 18.02 26.62 -2.91
CA GLY A 78 16.58 26.84 -2.89
C GLY A 78 15.87 26.46 -4.18
N GLU A 79 16.56 25.85 -5.14
CA GLU A 79 15.98 25.37 -6.40
C GLU A 79 15.28 24.03 -6.21
N VAL A 80 14.23 23.79 -6.99
CA VAL A 80 13.48 22.53 -6.97
C VAL A 80 14.11 21.56 -7.95
N VAL A 81 14.63 20.46 -7.41
CA VAL A 81 15.26 19.37 -8.16
C VAL A 81 14.34 18.15 -8.16
N GLU A 82 14.14 17.54 -9.32
CA GLU A 82 13.32 16.34 -9.49
C GLU A 82 14.18 15.17 -9.97
N THR A 83 14.17 14.05 -9.24
CA THR A 83 14.83 12.82 -9.66
C THR A 83 13.89 11.92 -10.49
N PRO A 84 14.41 10.93 -11.22
CA PRO A 84 13.58 9.97 -11.95
C PRO A 84 12.56 9.29 -11.05
N TRP A 85 11.43 8.84 -11.64
CA TRP A 85 10.49 7.98 -10.93
C TRP A 85 11.15 6.64 -10.60
N ARG A 86 10.96 6.19 -9.36
CA ARG A 86 11.42 4.86 -8.96
C ARG A 86 10.59 3.77 -9.65
N GLN A 87 11.23 2.66 -10.00
CA GLN A 87 10.52 1.49 -10.48
C GLN A 87 9.69 0.88 -9.34
N PRO A 88 8.48 0.38 -9.65
CA PRO A 88 7.63 -0.28 -8.66
C PRO A 88 8.32 -1.48 -8.00
N ILE A 89 8.10 -1.64 -6.69
CA ILE A 89 8.63 -2.77 -5.91
C ILE A 89 7.96 -4.09 -6.31
N ASP A 90 8.67 -5.21 -6.21
CA ASP A 90 8.03 -6.52 -6.12
C ASP A 90 7.28 -6.60 -4.77
N LEU A 91 5.97 -6.80 -4.82
CA LEU A 91 5.15 -6.81 -3.60
C LEU A 91 5.52 -7.94 -2.64
N SER A 92 6.18 -9.00 -3.12
CA SER A 92 6.69 -10.07 -2.27
C SER A 92 7.92 -9.66 -1.44
N GLU A 93 8.56 -8.53 -1.77
CA GLU A 93 9.66 -7.96 -0.99
C GLU A 93 9.18 -7.01 0.12
N VAL A 94 7.89 -6.63 0.11
CA VAL A 94 7.32 -5.78 1.18
C VAL A 94 7.30 -6.58 2.49
N PRO A 95 7.94 -6.10 3.56
CA PRO A 95 8.05 -6.84 4.81
C PRO A 95 6.68 -7.01 5.49
N PHE A 96 6.53 -8.13 6.17
CA PHE A 96 5.36 -8.37 7.05
C PHE A 96 5.53 -7.59 8.35
N VAL A 97 4.68 -6.60 8.58
CA VAL A 97 4.81 -5.64 9.69
C VAL A 97 4.03 -6.05 10.95
N TYR A 98 3.34 -7.19 10.94
CA TYR A 98 2.45 -7.63 12.02
C TYR A 98 3.06 -8.73 12.91
N GLU A 99 4.39 -8.84 12.97
CA GLU A 99 5.08 -9.87 13.76
C GLU A 99 4.77 -9.81 15.26
N HIS A 100 4.33 -8.65 15.77
CA HIS A 100 3.94 -8.40 17.14
C HIS A 100 2.44 -8.05 17.22
N PRO A 101 1.52 -9.04 17.22
CA PRO A 101 0.08 -8.81 17.17
C PRO A 101 -0.46 -8.00 18.38
N GLU A 102 0.24 -8.00 19.52
CA GLU A 102 -0.07 -7.20 20.70
C GLU A 102 -0.03 -5.69 20.42
N ASP A 103 0.79 -5.23 19.47
CA ASP A 103 0.87 -3.82 19.08
C ASP A 103 -0.36 -3.36 18.30
N PHE A 104 -1.16 -4.30 17.82
CA PHE A 104 -2.33 -4.07 16.98
C PHE A 104 -3.65 -4.45 17.67
N GLU A 105 -3.62 -4.72 18.96
CA GLU A 105 -4.82 -4.99 19.76
C GLU A 105 -5.80 -3.82 19.63
N HIS A 106 -7.05 -4.13 19.34
CA HIS A 106 -8.12 -3.15 19.06
C HIS A 106 -7.93 -2.27 17.80
N LYS A 107 -7.02 -2.65 16.89
CA LYS A 107 -6.83 -1.98 15.61
C LYS A 107 -7.32 -2.86 14.46
N ILE A 108 -7.75 -2.23 13.37
CA ILE A 108 -8.02 -2.93 12.11
C ILE A 108 -6.67 -3.25 11.48
N ILE A 109 -6.46 -4.51 11.13
CA ILE A 109 -5.31 -4.95 10.33
C ILE A 109 -5.62 -4.69 8.86
N TYR A 110 -4.75 -3.95 8.19
CA TYR A 110 -4.81 -3.75 6.74
C TYR A 110 -3.80 -4.66 6.06
N TYR A 111 -4.24 -5.43 5.07
CA TYR A 111 -3.41 -6.40 4.39
C TYR A 111 -3.53 -6.27 2.88
N GLU A 112 -2.42 -6.32 2.15
CA GLU A 112 -2.35 -6.15 0.71
C GLU A 112 -1.81 -7.43 0.05
N THR A 113 -2.53 -7.99 -0.93
CA THR A 113 -2.08 -9.12 -1.72
C THR A 113 -1.82 -8.75 -3.18
N SER A 114 -2.41 -7.64 -3.62
CA SER A 114 -2.20 -7.10 -4.97
C SER A 114 -2.25 -5.58 -4.97
N ARG A 115 -1.56 -4.99 -5.93
CA ARG A 115 -1.54 -3.53 -6.16
C ARG A 115 -1.79 -3.21 -7.62
N GLY A 116 -2.53 -2.11 -7.85
CA GLY A 116 -3.04 -1.70 -9.15
C GLY A 116 -4.50 -2.07 -9.34
N CYS A 117 -5.11 -1.59 -10.42
CA CYS A 117 -6.50 -1.89 -10.79
C CYS A 117 -6.62 -2.00 -12.31
N PRO A 118 -7.29 -3.03 -12.86
CA PRO A 118 -7.42 -3.21 -14.31
C PRO A 118 -8.40 -2.21 -14.93
N PHE A 119 -9.28 -1.59 -14.11
CA PHE A 119 -10.32 -0.71 -14.57
C PHE A 119 -9.81 0.72 -14.81
N ALA A 120 -10.53 1.47 -15.65
CA ALA A 120 -10.20 2.83 -16.05
C ALA A 120 -11.30 3.83 -15.65
N CYS A 121 -11.83 3.69 -14.43
CA CYS A 121 -12.90 4.55 -13.93
C CYS A 121 -12.42 6.01 -13.86
N SER A 122 -13.15 6.92 -14.53
CA SER A 122 -12.75 8.32 -14.69
C SER A 122 -12.65 9.12 -13.40
N TYR A 123 -13.32 8.68 -12.34
CA TYR A 123 -13.34 9.31 -11.02
C TYR A 123 -12.43 8.64 -9.99
N CYS A 124 -11.78 7.52 -10.36
CA CYS A 124 -10.99 6.73 -9.41
C CYS A 124 -9.50 6.93 -9.63
N LEU A 125 -8.80 7.34 -8.57
CA LEU A 125 -7.35 7.53 -8.60
C LEU A 125 -6.59 6.22 -8.90
N SER A 126 -7.12 5.06 -8.52
CA SER A 126 -6.51 3.76 -8.82
C SER A 126 -6.44 3.43 -10.31
N SER A 127 -7.16 4.18 -11.18
CA SER A 127 -7.09 4.04 -12.64
C SER A 127 -5.76 4.56 -13.25
N ILE A 128 -4.95 5.25 -12.46
CA ILE A 128 -3.65 5.79 -12.91
C ILE A 128 -2.61 4.68 -13.05
N ASP A 129 -2.52 3.78 -12.05
CA ASP A 129 -1.64 2.61 -12.14
C ASP A 129 -2.43 1.37 -12.57
N LYS A 130 -2.33 1.04 -13.84
CA LYS A 130 -3.01 -0.12 -14.45
C LYS A 130 -2.20 -1.41 -14.36
N ARG A 131 -0.99 -1.37 -13.79
CA ARG A 131 -0.12 -2.53 -13.67
C ARG A 131 -0.53 -3.34 -12.45
N LEU A 132 -1.23 -4.45 -12.71
CA LEU A 132 -1.54 -5.41 -11.66
C LEU A 132 -0.30 -6.19 -11.27
N ARG A 133 0.03 -6.18 -9.98
CA ARG A 133 1.11 -6.93 -9.36
C ARG A 133 0.54 -7.69 -8.19
N PHE A 134 1.00 -8.92 -7.99
CA PHE A 134 0.51 -9.81 -6.95
C PHE A 134 1.68 -10.30 -6.11
N ARG A 135 1.44 -10.45 -4.82
CA ARG A 135 2.36 -11.16 -3.92
C ARG A 135 2.32 -12.67 -4.22
N SER A 136 3.38 -13.40 -3.89
CA SER A 136 3.37 -14.85 -4.03
C SER A 136 2.36 -15.49 -3.08
N LEU A 137 1.64 -16.49 -3.57
CA LEU A 137 0.62 -17.19 -2.76
C LEU A 137 1.24 -17.88 -1.54
N ASP A 138 2.45 -18.45 -1.66
CA ASP A 138 3.14 -19.09 -0.54
C ASP A 138 3.41 -18.10 0.61
N LEU A 139 3.74 -16.85 0.28
CA LEU A 139 3.92 -15.80 1.26
C LEU A 139 2.59 -15.41 1.90
N ILE A 140 1.57 -15.19 1.06
CA ILE A 140 0.22 -14.85 1.51
C ILE A 140 -0.31 -15.90 2.47
N PHE A 141 -0.22 -17.19 2.15
CA PHE A 141 -0.72 -18.26 3.01
C PHE A 141 -0.02 -18.30 4.37
N ARG A 142 1.29 -18.08 4.42
CA ARG A 142 2.01 -17.99 5.71
C ARG A 142 1.53 -16.81 6.56
N GLU A 143 1.29 -15.67 5.94
CA GLU A 143 0.84 -14.47 6.64
C GLU A 143 -0.63 -14.58 7.06
N LEU A 144 -1.50 -15.19 6.25
CA LEU A 144 -2.88 -15.49 6.63
C LEU A 144 -2.93 -16.50 7.79
N GLN A 145 -2.08 -17.54 7.76
CA GLN A 145 -1.98 -18.49 8.87
C GLN A 145 -1.57 -17.78 10.18
N PHE A 146 -0.63 -16.83 10.10
CA PHE A 146 -0.26 -16.03 11.25
C PHE A 146 -1.47 -15.30 11.85
N PHE A 147 -2.32 -14.65 11.04
CA PHE A 147 -3.52 -13.99 11.54
C PHE A 147 -4.52 -14.96 12.15
N LEU A 148 -4.69 -16.14 11.54
CA LEU A 148 -5.58 -17.19 12.06
C LEU A 148 -5.09 -17.76 13.39
N ASP A 149 -3.79 -18.05 13.52
CA ASP A 149 -3.17 -18.60 14.74
C ASP A 149 -3.26 -17.61 15.90
N HIS A 150 -3.10 -16.32 15.63
CA HIS A 150 -3.22 -15.25 16.64
C HIS A 150 -4.65 -14.77 16.86
N LYS A 151 -5.63 -15.40 16.18
CA LYS A 151 -7.07 -15.09 16.33
C LYS A 151 -7.37 -13.61 16.15
N VAL A 152 -6.71 -13.00 15.16
CA VAL A 152 -6.95 -11.59 14.82
C VAL A 152 -8.42 -11.39 14.50
N PRO A 153 -9.14 -10.47 15.16
CA PRO A 153 -10.58 -10.37 14.97
C PRO A 153 -11.00 -9.99 13.55
N GLN A 154 -10.25 -9.09 12.93
CA GLN A 154 -10.55 -8.62 11.57
C GLN A 154 -9.30 -8.23 10.79
N VAL A 155 -9.22 -8.72 9.55
CA VAL A 155 -8.21 -8.36 8.55
C VAL A 155 -8.92 -7.74 7.35
N LYS A 156 -8.65 -6.47 7.04
CA LYS A 156 -9.18 -5.79 5.86
C LYS A 156 -8.16 -5.84 4.73
N PHE A 157 -8.52 -6.50 3.63
CA PHE A 157 -7.75 -6.44 2.40
C PHE A 157 -7.91 -5.06 1.77
N VAL A 158 -6.81 -4.48 1.31
CA VAL A 158 -6.80 -3.17 0.65
C VAL A 158 -6.59 -3.26 -0.87
N ASP A 159 -6.67 -4.46 -1.40
CA ASP A 159 -6.68 -4.74 -2.83
C ASP A 159 -7.87 -4.02 -3.49
N ARG A 160 -7.62 -3.23 -4.54
CA ARG A 160 -8.64 -2.35 -5.14
C ARG A 160 -9.79 -3.07 -5.84
N THR A 161 -9.54 -4.29 -6.31
CA THR A 161 -10.54 -5.21 -6.86
C THR A 161 -9.98 -6.60 -6.63
N PHE A 162 -10.24 -7.17 -5.47
CA PHE A 162 -9.63 -8.42 -5.03
C PHE A 162 -9.84 -9.57 -6.02
N ASN A 163 -11.04 -9.69 -6.58
CA ASN A 163 -11.42 -10.76 -7.51
C ASN A 163 -11.12 -10.46 -8.99
N CYS A 164 -10.25 -9.48 -9.28
CA CYS A 164 -9.86 -9.18 -10.66
C CYS A 164 -9.00 -10.28 -11.32
N LYS A 165 -8.44 -11.21 -10.52
CA LYS A 165 -7.73 -12.40 -10.96
C LYS A 165 -8.30 -13.62 -10.24
N HIS A 166 -9.16 -14.35 -10.91
CA HIS A 166 -9.93 -15.47 -10.35
C HIS A 166 -9.07 -16.52 -9.64
N ASP A 167 -8.02 -17.02 -10.28
CA ASP A 167 -7.14 -18.04 -9.67
C ASP A 167 -6.53 -17.58 -8.35
N HIS A 168 -6.18 -16.30 -8.27
CA HIS A 168 -5.61 -15.71 -7.05
C HIS A 168 -6.66 -15.60 -5.94
N ALA A 169 -7.85 -15.07 -6.27
CA ALA A 169 -8.95 -14.94 -5.33
C ALA A 169 -9.43 -16.32 -4.82
N LEU A 170 -9.65 -17.27 -5.72
CA LEU A 170 -10.04 -18.62 -5.37
C LEU A 170 -9.02 -19.32 -4.48
N ALA A 171 -7.72 -19.19 -4.76
CA ALA A 171 -6.68 -19.82 -3.95
C ALA A 171 -6.71 -19.27 -2.50
N ILE A 172 -6.90 -17.95 -2.32
CA ILE A 172 -6.99 -17.33 -1.02
C ILE A 172 -8.28 -17.74 -0.31
N TRP A 173 -9.44 -17.67 -0.98
CA TRP A 173 -10.72 -18.05 -0.38
C TRP A 173 -10.77 -19.53 0.02
N LYS A 174 -10.26 -20.44 -0.81
CA LYS A 174 -10.12 -21.87 -0.46
C LYS A 174 -9.25 -22.08 0.76
N TYR A 175 -8.11 -21.37 0.83
CA TYR A 175 -7.23 -21.44 1.99
C TYR A 175 -7.93 -20.98 3.28
N LEU A 176 -8.67 -19.87 3.23
CA LEU A 176 -9.39 -19.35 4.39
C LEU A 176 -10.53 -20.27 4.84
N GLU A 177 -11.24 -20.89 3.90
CA GLU A 177 -12.31 -21.85 4.20
C GLU A 177 -11.73 -23.10 4.88
N GLU A 178 -10.63 -23.64 4.36
CA GLU A 178 -9.97 -24.85 4.90
C GLU A 178 -9.33 -24.64 6.28
N HIS A 179 -8.90 -23.40 6.60
CA HIS A 179 -8.18 -23.08 7.84
C HIS A 179 -8.97 -22.19 8.81
N ASP A 180 -10.27 -22.06 8.61
CA ASP A 180 -11.12 -21.19 9.44
C ASP A 180 -10.98 -21.52 10.94
N ASN A 181 -10.60 -20.52 11.73
CA ASN A 181 -10.46 -20.64 13.19
C ASN A 181 -11.76 -20.33 13.97
N GLY A 182 -12.87 -20.03 13.27
CA GLY A 182 -14.15 -19.68 13.85
C GLY A 182 -14.25 -18.26 14.45
N ILE A 183 -13.19 -17.44 14.34
CA ILE A 183 -13.08 -16.12 14.98
C ILE A 183 -12.80 -15.04 13.94
N THR A 184 -11.72 -15.18 13.17
CA THR A 184 -11.22 -14.14 12.26
C THR A 184 -12.22 -13.85 11.15
N ASN A 185 -12.41 -12.57 10.87
CA ASN A 185 -13.15 -12.06 9.70
C ASN A 185 -12.18 -11.43 8.71
N PHE A 186 -12.34 -11.76 7.44
CA PHE A 186 -11.57 -11.19 6.34
C PHE A 186 -12.48 -10.35 5.44
N HIS A 187 -12.15 -9.07 5.28
CA HIS A 187 -12.93 -8.12 4.52
C HIS A 187 -12.27 -7.83 3.16
N PHE A 188 -13.03 -7.97 2.06
CA PHE A 188 -12.58 -7.82 0.69
C PHE A 188 -13.38 -6.79 -0.07
N GLU A 189 -12.72 -5.93 -0.85
CA GLU A 189 -13.34 -5.08 -1.87
C GLU A 189 -13.42 -5.85 -3.19
N VAL A 190 -14.62 -6.16 -3.67
CA VAL A 190 -14.86 -6.99 -4.86
C VAL A 190 -15.73 -6.30 -5.89
N SER A 191 -15.57 -6.68 -7.15
CA SER A 191 -16.47 -6.31 -8.23
C SER A 191 -17.47 -7.46 -8.44
N ALA A 192 -18.75 -7.18 -8.24
CA ALA A 192 -19.78 -8.21 -8.25
C ALA A 192 -19.97 -8.87 -9.62
N ASP A 193 -19.76 -8.11 -10.69
CA ASP A 193 -19.86 -8.55 -12.08
C ASP A 193 -18.73 -9.51 -12.50
N LEU A 194 -17.64 -9.59 -11.72
CA LEU A 194 -16.56 -10.54 -11.94
C LEU A 194 -16.75 -11.88 -11.21
N LEU A 195 -17.69 -11.96 -10.26
CA LEU A 195 -17.94 -13.21 -9.52
C LEU A 195 -18.47 -14.30 -10.46
N ASN A 196 -17.80 -15.45 -10.46
CA ASN A 196 -18.21 -16.62 -11.22
C ASN A 196 -18.83 -17.70 -10.31
N GLU A 197 -19.34 -18.79 -10.93
CA GLU A 197 -20.03 -19.86 -10.19
C GLU A 197 -19.13 -20.53 -9.15
N GLU A 198 -17.86 -20.81 -9.48
CA GLU A 198 -16.92 -21.46 -8.56
C GLU A 198 -16.62 -20.56 -7.34
N GLU A 199 -16.43 -19.25 -7.55
CA GLU A 199 -16.25 -18.29 -6.47
C GLU A 199 -17.48 -18.20 -5.58
N LEU A 200 -18.70 -18.20 -6.16
CA LEU A 200 -19.95 -18.18 -5.41
C LEU A 200 -20.16 -19.47 -4.61
N GLU A 201 -19.78 -20.63 -5.15
CA GLU A 201 -19.84 -21.90 -4.43
C GLU A 201 -18.96 -21.89 -3.19
N ILE A 202 -17.70 -21.46 -3.31
CA ILE A 202 -16.77 -21.34 -2.19
C ILE A 202 -17.30 -20.36 -1.13
N ILE A 203 -17.72 -19.16 -1.55
CA ILE A 203 -18.24 -18.14 -0.63
C ILE A 203 -19.48 -18.66 0.12
N THR A 204 -20.34 -19.41 -0.55
CA THR A 204 -21.57 -19.95 0.05
C THR A 204 -21.28 -21.09 1.04
N ALA A 205 -20.20 -21.84 0.82
CA ALA A 205 -19.78 -22.92 1.72
C ALA A 205 -19.13 -22.41 3.03
N MET A 206 -18.61 -21.19 3.02
CA MET A 206 -17.93 -20.59 4.18
C MET A 206 -18.87 -20.39 5.37
N ARG A 207 -18.29 -20.46 6.56
CA ARG A 207 -18.96 -20.07 7.81
C ARG A 207 -19.48 -18.61 7.69
N PRO A 208 -20.71 -18.32 8.11
CA PRO A 208 -21.19 -16.94 8.23
C PRO A 208 -20.22 -16.11 9.12
N GLY A 209 -19.71 -15.00 8.56
CA GLY A 209 -18.78 -14.11 9.23
C GLY A 209 -17.30 -14.44 9.03
N LEU A 210 -16.94 -15.49 8.30
CA LEU A 210 -15.55 -15.70 7.88
C LEU A 210 -15.09 -14.61 6.93
N ILE A 211 -15.92 -14.28 5.94
CA ILE A 211 -15.64 -13.18 5.02
C ILE A 211 -16.73 -12.11 5.07
N GLN A 212 -16.34 -10.91 4.69
CA GLN A 212 -17.20 -9.77 4.43
C GLN A 212 -16.84 -9.18 3.07
N LEU A 213 -17.82 -8.99 2.20
CA LEU A 213 -17.63 -8.40 0.88
C LEU A 213 -18.10 -6.95 0.87
N GLU A 214 -17.24 -6.05 0.42
CA GLU A 214 -17.60 -4.66 0.10
C GLU A 214 -17.81 -4.55 -1.40
N ILE A 215 -19.05 -4.24 -1.80
CA ILE A 215 -19.47 -4.20 -3.19
C ILE A 215 -19.99 -2.80 -3.52
N GLY A 216 -19.35 -2.14 -4.48
CA GLY A 216 -19.77 -0.83 -4.96
C GLY A 216 -20.98 -0.93 -5.90
N VAL A 217 -22.15 -0.52 -5.45
CA VAL A 217 -23.35 -0.35 -6.29
C VAL A 217 -23.38 1.10 -6.78
N GLN A 218 -22.88 1.36 -7.97
CA GLN A 218 -22.69 2.73 -8.47
C GLN A 218 -23.98 3.42 -8.85
N SER A 219 -25.00 2.67 -9.29
CA SER A 219 -26.31 3.18 -9.67
C SER A 219 -27.38 2.10 -9.54
N THR A 220 -28.59 2.51 -9.21
CA THR A 220 -29.80 1.66 -9.30
C THR A 220 -30.60 1.99 -10.55
N ASN A 221 -30.11 2.85 -11.43
CA ASN A 221 -30.73 3.16 -12.71
C ASN A 221 -30.60 1.96 -13.65
N PRO A 222 -31.69 1.48 -14.25
CA PRO A 222 -31.65 0.35 -15.19
C PRO A 222 -31.09 0.72 -16.57
N ASP A 223 -30.89 2.02 -16.90
CA ASP A 223 -30.44 2.54 -18.20
C ASP A 223 -28.96 2.92 -18.20
#